data_c9b138e3f1240f7dcc84d311f0d873b3
#
_entry.id   c9b138e3f1240f7dcc84d311f0d873b3
#
_cell.length_a   1.000
_cell.length_b   1.000
_cell.length_c   1.000
_cell.angle_alpha   90.00
_cell.angle_beta   90.00
_cell.angle_gamma   90.00
#
_symmetry.space_group_name_H-M   'P 1'
#
loop_
_entity.id
_entity.type
_entity.pdbx_description
1 polymer ?
#
loop_
_entity_poly.entity_id
_entity_poly.type
_entity_poly.pdbx_seq_one_letter_code
_entity_poly.pdbx_strand_id
1 'polypeptide(L)'
;MINIGKKCLAALLAASMVFGVTGCGKQKKAKKPYVQSTAEVKNGTAKAEGKGKQQSEVPLIIGCGRLDKNFNPFLAQAASDEQVMNLTQTKLFDTDRAGRLVEKGIDGELREYNDENYTYYGIADIKKARRTKANYTVYRITIRDDLLFSDGQPITIDDVIFSLYAFCDNDYDGNVQLKSSNIRGLLNYQANNARAESYTDKQVKKYIRKKPAALQKWMQKHSSDESGYESALERQARYLMAKQAKKKTRVNSIEGIKRLNDYELRIYTTGYDSRFEEKLQIPICPLHYYGDTTKYSYNANKFGFKRGDLSAIRANKSSPVGAGAYRFVKYDSGIAYFMANELYYQGCPKITYVQLKDLTKLFKDEDLTGAKLAEEMKGQTVDVASLALTQSDLEAIGEINGNGKMSGNEINTCQSANASYAYWGLNPYRVCINNEPFSEQSAALRHAIAMVVSACRGVQMETEGAKLTSVNAQAAKDSWLSPEQRERSRRPSGLRKTTCD
;
A
#
# COMPACT_ATOMS: atom_id res chain seq x y z
N MET A 1 -43.17 26.40 5.38
CA MET A 1 -42.05 27.12 4.72
C MET A 1 -40.75 26.43 5.06
N ILE A 2 -40.43 25.28 4.53
CA ILE A 2 -39.09 24.67 4.51
C ILE A 2 -39.13 23.57 3.41
N ASN A 3 -38.88 23.95 2.16
CA ASN A 3 -38.69 22.97 1.10
C ASN A 3 -37.91 23.53 -0.11
N ILE A 4 -37.13 24.60 0.09
CA ILE A 4 -36.38 25.28 -0.99
C ILE A 4 -34.88 24.91 -0.96
N GLY A 5 -34.35 24.43 0.17
CA GLY A 5 -32.91 24.13 0.33
C GLY A 5 -32.42 22.87 -0.40
N LYS A 6 -33.26 21.85 -0.55
CA LYS A 6 -32.83 20.55 -1.14
C LYS A 6 -32.79 20.54 -2.67
N LYS A 7 -33.53 21.42 -3.33
CA LYS A 7 -33.54 21.50 -4.81
C LYS A 7 -32.36 22.32 -5.37
N CYS A 8 -31.81 23.24 -4.62
CA CYS A 8 -30.66 24.05 -5.05
C CYS A 8 -29.34 23.29 -5.02
N LEU A 9 -29.20 22.30 -4.14
CA LEU A 9 -27.95 21.50 -4.06
C LEU A 9 -27.81 20.52 -5.24
N ALA A 10 -28.92 19.95 -5.69
CA ALA A 10 -28.93 19.08 -6.87
C ALA A 10 -28.67 19.83 -8.20
N ALA A 11 -29.12 21.09 -8.28
CA ALA A 11 -28.91 21.93 -9.46
C ALA A 11 -27.46 22.45 -9.57
N LEU A 12 -26.77 22.68 -8.46
CA LEU A 12 -25.35 23.09 -8.45
C LEU A 12 -24.40 21.95 -8.82
N LEU A 13 -24.75 20.71 -8.53
CA LEU A 13 -23.99 19.53 -8.96
C LEU A 13 -24.14 19.22 -10.46
N ALA A 14 -25.27 19.54 -11.06
CA ALA A 14 -25.50 19.36 -12.50
C ALA A 14 -24.85 20.45 -13.36
N ALA A 15 -24.64 21.66 -12.83
CA ALA A 15 -24.07 22.79 -13.58
C ALA A 15 -22.53 22.73 -13.70
N SER A 16 -21.84 21.96 -12.88
CA SER A 16 -20.37 21.81 -12.96
C SER A 16 -19.90 20.80 -14.01
N MET A 17 -20.81 20.10 -14.71
CA MET A 17 -20.47 19.10 -15.73
C MET A 17 -20.48 19.62 -17.17
N VAL A 18 -20.71 20.91 -17.43
CA VAL A 18 -20.95 21.42 -18.82
C VAL A 18 -19.83 22.31 -19.37
N PHE A 19 -18.80 22.66 -18.63
CA PHE A 19 -17.71 23.48 -19.17
C PHE A 19 -16.38 22.71 -19.23
N GLY A 20 -16.08 22.13 -20.38
CA GLY A 20 -14.73 21.58 -20.62
C GLY A 20 -14.58 20.70 -21.85
N VAL A 21 -15.18 21.04 -22.99
CA VAL A 21 -14.77 20.41 -24.26
C VAL A 21 -14.75 21.42 -25.38
N THR A 22 -13.64 22.11 -25.56
CA THR A 22 -13.25 22.64 -26.87
C THR A 22 -11.73 22.57 -27.00
N GLY A 23 -11.24 21.46 -27.54
CA GLY A 23 -9.86 21.29 -27.96
C GLY A 23 -9.83 20.30 -29.11
N CYS A 24 -9.74 20.82 -30.33
CA CYS A 24 -9.74 20.05 -31.56
C CYS A 24 -8.42 19.30 -31.73
N GLY A 25 -8.36 18.02 -31.34
CA GLY A 25 -7.32 17.08 -31.69
C GLY A 25 -7.99 15.74 -32.01
N LYS A 26 -7.59 15.09 -33.11
CA LYS A 26 -8.19 13.85 -33.63
C LYS A 26 -8.36 12.83 -32.50
N GLN A 27 -9.58 12.71 -31.97
CA GLN A 27 -9.94 11.70 -30.99
C GLN A 27 -9.84 10.33 -31.65
N LYS A 28 -8.91 9.50 -31.19
CA LYS A 28 -9.08 8.05 -31.31
C LYS A 28 -10.37 7.71 -30.55
N LYS A 29 -11.31 7.04 -31.22
CA LYS A 29 -12.58 6.60 -30.62
C LYS A 29 -12.31 5.99 -29.27
N ALA A 30 -12.88 6.56 -28.20
CA ALA A 30 -12.87 5.96 -26.88
C ALA A 30 -13.44 4.55 -27.01
N LYS A 31 -12.71 3.55 -26.57
CA LYS A 31 -13.22 2.19 -26.43
C LYS A 31 -14.41 2.25 -25.48
N LYS A 32 -15.48 1.50 -25.78
CA LYS A 32 -16.68 1.44 -24.95
C LYS A 32 -16.29 1.14 -23.51
N PRO A 33 -16.94 1.77 -22.51
CA PRO A 33 -16.72 1.43 -21.14
C PRO A 33 -16.93 -0.07 -20.91
N TYR A 34 -16.11 -0.67 -20.09
CA TYR A 34 -16.19 -2.09 -19.73
C TYR A 34 -17.57 -2.38 -19.13
N VAL A 35 -18.33 -3.25 -19.77
CA VAL A 35 -19.51 -3.84 -19.19
C VAL A 35 -19.09 -5.19 -18.63
N GLN A 36 -19.07 -5.29 -17.30
CA GLN A 36 -18.71 -6.52 -16.61
C GLN A 36 -19.55 -7.68 -17.13
N SER A 37 -18.91 -8.81 -17.46
CA SER A 37 -19.61 -10.04 -17.76
C SER A 37 -20.42 -10.46 -16.53
N THR A 38 -21.63 -10.96 -16.73
CA THR A 38 -22.56 -11.43 -15.68
C THR A 38 -22.12 -12.73 -15.01
N ALA A 39 -20.84 -13.10 -15.10
CA ALA A 39 -20.28 -14.26 -14.42
C ALA A 39 -20.36 -14.08 -12.89
N GLU A 40 -20.95 -15.04 -12.22
CA GLU A 40 -21.06 -15.05 -10.76
C GLU A 40 -19.70 -15.04 -10.09
N VAL A 41 -19.39 -13.94 -9.39
CA VAL A 41 -18.25 -13.87 -8.49
C VAL A 41 -18.71 -14.48 -7.16
N LYS A 42 -18.33 -15.71 -6.89
CA LYS A 42 -18.54 -16.32 -5.57
C LYS A 42 -17.43 -15.84 -4.65
N ASN A 43 -17.86 -15.21 -3.55
CA ASN A 43 -17.09 -14.90 -2.33
C ASN A 43 -15.93 -13.91 -2.46
N GLY A 44 -16.08 -12.76 -1.81
CA GLY A 44 -15.04 -11.85 -1.37
C GLY A 44 -14.82 -10.57 -2.17
N THR A 45 -15.31 -10.48 -3.38
CA THR A 45 -15.46 -9.21 -4.09
C THR A 45 -16.95 -8.94 -4.27
N ALA A 46 -17.37 -7.72 -3.98
CA ALA A 46 -18.77 -7.34 -4.13
C ALA A 46 -19.24 -7.63 -5.55
N LYS A 47 -20.30 -8.44 -5.68
CA LYS A 47 -20.96 -8.72 -6.94
C LYS A 47 -21.53 -7.41 -7.44
N ALA A 48 -20.98 -6.82 -8.48
CA ALA A 48 -21.63 -5.74 -9.16
C ALA A 48 -22.79 -6.31 -9.99
N GLU A 49 -23.98 -6.34 -9.42
CA GLU A 49 -25.19 -6.62 -10.19
C GLU A 49 -25.52 -5.36 -11.03
N GLY A 50 -25.17 -5.42 -12.28
CA GLY A 50 -25.66 -4.45 -13.26
C GLY A 50 -27.18 -4.57 -13.38
N LYS A 51 -27.83 -3.44 -13.35
CA LYS A 51 -29.23 -3.09 -13.61
C LYS A 51 -30.18 -3.16 -12.41
N GLY A 52 -30.58 -1.98 -11.96
CA GLY A 52 -31.93 -1.72 -11.49
C GLY A 52 -32.23 -1.90 -10.02
N LYS A 53 -31.26 -2.10 -9.13
CA LYS A 53 -31.50 -1.96 -7.70
C LYS A 53 -31.20 -0.53 -7.26
N GLN A 54 -32.16 0.09 -6.62
CA GLN A 54 -32.08 1.41 -6.02
C GLN A 54 -30.80 1.50 -5.17
N GLN A 55 -29.87 2.36 -5.56
CA GLN A 55 -28.66 2.64 -4.77
C GLN A 55 -29.10 3.37 -3.50
N SER A 56 -28.49 3.03 -2.37
CA SER A 56 -28.79 3.72 -1.11
C SER A 56 -28.36 5.18 -1.20
N GLU A 57 -29.28 6.10 -0.99
CA GLU A 57 -28.97 7.53 -0.86
C GLU A 57 -28.39 7.87 0.52
N VAL A 58 -28.48 6.96 1.47
CA VAL A 58 -27.93 7.11 2.82
C VAL A 58 -26.43 6.78 2.78
N PRO A 59 -25.54 7.69 3.21
CA PRO A 59 -24.13 7.43 3.22
C PRO A 59 -23.75 6.37 4.27
N LEU A 60 -22.75 5.54 3.96
CA LEU A 60 -22.04 4.73 4.94
C LEU A 60 -21.00 5.60 5.64
N ILE A 61 -21.12 5.75 6.95
CA ILE A 61 -20.22 6.57 7.77
C ILE A 61 -19.20 5.66 8.46
N ILE A 62 -17.94 5.80 8.06
CA ILE A 62 -16.83 5.03 8.63
C ILE A 62 -16.02 5.94 9.54
N GLY A 63 -15.93 5.59 10.81
CA GLY A 63 -15.07 6.27 11.77
C GLY A 63 -13.61 5.91 11.54
N CYS A 64 -12.75 6.92 11.48
CA CYS A 64 -11.31 6.76 11.31
C CYS A 64 -10.53 7.61 12.32
N GLY A 65 -9.22 7.39 12.42
CA GLY A 65 -8.33 8.28 13.17
C GLY A 65 -8.19 9.65 12.50
N ARG A 66 -7.24 10.44 13.00
CA ARG A 66 -6.98 11.79 12.50
C ARG A 66 -6.68 11.82 11.00
N LEU A 67 -7.37 12.68 10.26
CA LEU A 67 -7.12 12.98 8.86
C LEU A 67 -6.18 14.18 8.72
N ASP A 68 -4.96 13.96 8.23
CA ASP A 68 -3.94 15.01 8.04
C ASP A 68 -4.10 15.78 6.73
N LYS A 69 -5.12 15.45 5.93
CA LYS A 69 -5.44 16.05 4.63
C LYS A 69 -4.35 15.91 3.57
N ASN A 70 -3.50 14.92 3.72
CA ASN A 70 -2.50 14.58 2.72
C ASN A 70 -2.96 13.37 1.91
N PHE A 71 -3.98 13.57 1.08
CA PHE A 71 -4.60 12.53 0.27
C PHE A 71 -3.85 12.29 -1.06
N ASN A 72 -2.57 12.61 -1.10
CA ASN A 72 -1.74 12.37 -2.27
C ASN A 72 -1.27 10.91 -2.28
N PRO A 73 -1.54 10.11 -3.33
CA PRO A 73 -1.20 8.70 -3.39
C PRO A 73 0.31 8.41 -3.34
N PHE A 74 1.13 9.39 -3.64
CA PHE A 74 2.58 9.27 -3.46
C PHE A 74 3.04 9.52 -2.03
N LEU A 75 2.30 10.30 -1.24
CA LEU A 75 2.81 10.92 -0.01
C LEU A 75 1.94 10.70 1.22
N ALA A 76 0.77 10.07 1.10
CA ALA A 76 -0.05 9.70 2.25
C ALA A 76 0.75 8.74 3.16
N GLN A 77 0.84 9.07 4.46
CA GLN A 77 1.59 8.29 5.45
C GLN A 77 0.76 7.99 6.70
N ALA A 78 -0.22 8.83 7.02
CA ALA A 78 -1.13 8.57 8.12
C ALA A 78 -2.10 7.44 7.74
N ALA A 79 -2.34 6.50 8.66
CA ALA A 79 -3.22 5.35 8.40
C ALA A 79 -4.62 5.75 7.94
N SER A 80 -5.15 6.87 8.44
CA SER A 80 -6.46 7.40 8.03
C SER A 80 -6.43 8.03 6.64
N ASP A 81 -5.33 8.71 6.26
CA ASP A 81 -5.14 9.22 4.91
C ASP A 81 -4.95 8.05 3.92
N GLU A 82 -4.32 6.94 4.35
CA GLU A 82 -4.23 5.71 3.54
C GLU A 82 -5.60 5.06 3.31
N GLN A 83 -6.58 5.21 4.22
CA GLN A 83 -7.95 4.75 3.97
C GLN A 83 -8.61 5.53 2.83
N VAL A 84 -8.34 6.84 2.71
CA VAL A 84 -8.76 7.65 1.54
C VAL A 84 -8.15 7.08 0.26
N MET A 85 -6.87 6.68 0.31
CA MET A 85 -6.19 6.07 -0.85
C MET A 85 -6.79 4.72 -1.21
N ASN A 86 -7.13 3.88 -0.24
CA ASN A 86 -7.74 2.57 -0.48
C ASN A 86 -9.13 2.67 -1.15
N LEU A 87 -9.87 3.76 -0.92
CA LEU A 87 -11.14 4.02 -1.58
C LEU A 87 -10.96 4.58 -2.99
N THR A 88 -9.97 5.44 -3.22
CA THR A 88 -9.84 6.24 -4.45
C THR A 88 -8.81 5.73 -5.44
N GLN A 89 -7.86 4.93 -5.00
CA GLN A 89 -6.79 4.43 -5.86
C GLN A 89 -6.93 2.94 -6.16
N THR A 90 -6.35 2.52 -7.28
CA THR A 90 -6.14 1.11 -7.60
C THR A 90 -4.65 0.85 -7.64
N LYS A 91 -4.23 -0.24 -7.00
CA LYS A 91 -2.82 -0.65 -6.98
C LYS A 91 -2.49 -1.46 -8.23
N LEU A 92 -1.22 -1.40 -8.67
CA LEU A 92 -0.73 -2.23 -9.77
C LEU A 92 -0.90 -3.72 -9.46
N PHE A 93 -0.60 -4.11 -8.22
CA PHE A 93 -0.89 -5.44 -7.68
C PHE A 93 -1.51 -5.32 -6.31
N ASP A 94 -2.38 -6.26 -6.00
CA ASP A 94 -3.02 -6.40 -4.71
C ASP A 94 -2.67 -7.75 -4.08
N THR A 95 -3.10 -7.98 -2.85
CA THR A 95 -2.85 -9.23 -2.13
C THR A 95 -4.16 -9.95 -1.81
N ASP A 96 -4.03 -11.26 -1.65
CA ASP A 96 -5.11 -12.07 -1.06
C ASP A 96 -5.25 -11.82 0.45
N ARG A 97 -6.22 -12.45 1.08
CA ARG A 97 -6.51 -12.33 2.53
C ARG A 97 -5.35 -12.82 3.42
N ALA A 98 -4.47 -13.67 2.90
CA ALA A 98 -3.25 -14.10 3.59
C ALA A 98 -2.05 -13.17 3.36
N GLY A 99 -2.22 -12.10 2.58
CA GLY A 99 -1.16 -11.13 2.24
C GLY A 99 -0.27 -11.58 1.08
N ARG A 100 -0.62 -12.65 0.34
CA ARG A 100 0.15 -13.10 -0.82
C ARG A 100 -0.28 -12.36 -2.07
N LEU A 101 0.67 -11.89 -2.85
CA LEU A 101 0.41 -11.14 -4.10
C LEU A 101 -0.49 -11.94 -5.06
N VAL A 102 -1.44 -11.26 -5.68
CA VAL A 102 -2.25 -11.80 -6.78
C VAL A 102 -1.46 -11.62 -8.08
N GLU A 103 -1.00 -12.75 -8.66
CA GLU A 103 -0.12 -12.73 -9.83
C GLU A 103 -0.88 -12.71 -11.17
N LYS A 104 -2.13 -13.21 -11.18
CA LYS A 104 -3.02 -13.30 -12.34
C LYS A 104 -4.34 -12.61 -12.07
N GLY A 105 -4.27 -11.28 -11.85
CA GLY A 105 -5.44 -10.51 -11.44
C GLY A 105 -6.44 -10.29 -12.57
N ILE A 106 -6.01 -10.29 -13.85
CA ILE A 106 -6.88 -9.96 -14.99
C ILE A 106 -8.01 -10.97 -15.15
N ASP A 107 -7.66 -12.26 -15.15
CA ASP A 107 -8.63 -13.36 -15.26
C ASP A 107 -9.19 -13.78 -13.90
N GLY A 108 -8.57 -13.33 -12.82
CA GLY A 108 -8.88 -13.72 -11.45
C GLY A 108 -8.14 -14.98 -11.01
N GLU A 109 -7.76 -15.01 -9.75
CA GLU A 109 -6.99 -16.09 -9.14
C GLU A 109 -7.77 -16.72 -8.01
N LEU A 110 -8.17 -18.00 -8.16
CA LEU A 110 -8.89 -18.74 -7.14
C LEU A 110 -7.93 -19.22 -6.05
N ARG A 111 -8.20 -18.87 -4.80
CA ARG A 111 -7.41 -19.27 -3.63
C ARG A 111 -8.29 -19.62 -2.45
N GLU A 112 -7.86 -20.62 -1.69
CA GLU A 112 -8.49 -21.01 -0.44
C GLU A 112 -7.99 -20.15 0.74
N TYR A 113 -8.89 -19.72 1.59
CA TYR A 113 -8.60 -19.05 2.85
C TYR A 113 -9.66 -19.44 3.89
N ASN A 114 -9.24 -20.01 5.05
CA ASN A 114 -10.11 -20.52 6.10
C ASN A 114 -11.19 -21.49 5.58
N ASP A 115 -10.77 -22.47 4.79
CA ASP A 115 -11.61 -23.53 4.20
C ASP A 115 -12.68 -23.01 3.20
N GLU A 116 -12.58 -21.75 2.79
CA GLU A 116 -13.41 -21.15 1.75
C GLU A 116 -12.61 -20.74 0.52
N ASN A 117 -13.22 -20.83 -0.65
CA ASN A 117 -12.61 -20.42 -1.91
C ASN A 117 -12.98 -18.99 -2.30
N TYR A 118 -11.96 -18.18 -2.58
CA TYR A 118 -12.11 -16.79 -3.00
C TYR A 118 -11.42 -16.56 -4.35
N THR A 119 -12.09 -15.84 -5.24
CA THR A 119 -11.45 -15.38 -6.49
C THR A 119 -11.00 -13.94 -6.32
N TYR A 120 -9.70 -13.72 -6.54
CA TYR A 120 -9.07 -12.42 -6.42
C TYR A 120 -8.82 -11.83 -7.80
N TYR A 121 -9.49 -10.73 -8.10
CA TYR A 121 -9.30 -9.96 -9.32
C TYR A 121 -8.37 -8.78 -9.07
N GLY A 122 -7.64 -8.38 -10.11
CA GLY A 122 -6.77 -7.22 -10.12
C GLY A 122 -6.70 -6.62 -11.53
N ILE A 123 -5.92 -5.56 -11.64
CA ILE A 123 -5.78 -4.85 -12.92
C ILE A 123 -4.58 -5.31 -13.74
N ALA A 124 -3.75 -6.19 -13.19
CA ALA A 124 -2.52 -6.62 -13.83
C ALA A 124 -2.19 -8.10 -13.59
N ASP A 125 -1.45 -8.64 -14.54
CA ASP A 125 -0.77 -9.94 -14.45
C ASP A 125 0.73 -9.74 -14.40
N ILE A 126 1.42 -10.62 -13.66
CA ILE A 126 2.89 -10.67 -13.60
C ILE A 126 3.41 -12.06 -13.96
N LYS A 127 4.43 -12.09 -14.80
CA LYS A 127 5.19 -13.31 -15.11
C LYS A 127 6.66 -13.05 -14.84
N LYS A 128 7.31 -13.93 -14.06
CA LYS A 128 8.73 -13.81 -13.72
C LYS A 128 9.58 -14.91 -14.34
N ALA A 129 10.79 -14.55 -14.75
CA ALA A 129 11.80 -15.48 -15.20
C ALA A 129 13.17 -15.11 -14.63
N ARG A 130 13.75 -16.02 -13.83
CA ARG A 130 15.08 -15.85 -13.28
C ARG A 130 16.14 -16.39 -14.27
N ARG A 131 17.20 -15.60 -14.48
CA ARG A 131 18.35 -15.94 -15.32
C ARG A 131 19.59 -16.02 -14.45
N THR A 132 19.80 -17.17 -13.81
CA THR A 132 20.85 -17.36 -12.78
C THR A 132 22.26 -17.14 -13.33
N LYS A 133 22.59 -17.66 -14.53
CA LYS A 133 23.91 -17.47 -15.16
C LYS A 133 24.21 -16.00 -15.46
N ALA A 134 23.21 -15.21 -15.80
CA ALA A 134 23.34 -13.78 -16.11
C ALA A 134 23.02 -12.88 -14.94
N ASN A 135 22.75 -13.46 -13.76
CA ASN A 135 22.45 -12.79 -12.49
C ASN A 135 21.40 -11.68 -12.59
N TYR A 136 20.27 -11.96 -13.23
CA TYR A 136 19.13 -11.06 -13.26
C TYR A 136 17.79 -11.81 -13.20
N THR A 137 16.74 -11.09 -12.80
CA THR A 137 15.35 -11.54 -12.92
C THR A 137 14.60 -10.56 -13.81
N VAL A 138 13.72 -11.07 -14.65
CA VAL A 138 12.82 -10.27 -15.48
C VAL A 138 11.39 -10.52 -15.05
N TYR A 139 10.66 -9.44 -14.87
CA TYR A 139 9.22 -9.41 -14.59
C TYR A 139 8.53 -8.78 -15.80
N ARG A 140 7.62 -9.53 -16.41
CA ARG A 140 6.74 -9.04 -17.47
C ARG A 140 5.40 -8.72 -16.82
N ILE A 141 4.97 -7.49 -16.93
CA ILE A 141 3.73 -6.96 -16.37
C ILE A 141 2.82 -6.58 -17.50
N THR A 142 1.60 -7.09 -17.47
CA THR A 142 0.52 -6.76 -18.40
C THR A 142 -0.62 -6.16 -17.61
N ILE A 143 -1.16 -5.02 -18.01
CA ILE A 143 -2.36 -4.43 -17.43
C ILE A 143 -3.55 -4.63 -18.37
N ARG A 144 -4.76 -4.56 -17.81
CA ARG A 144 -6.01 -4.57 -18.58
C ARG A 144 -6.03 -3.38 -19.55
N ASP A 145 -6.70 -3.53 -20.68
CA ASP A 145 -6.80 -2.50 -21.75
C ASP A 145 -8.12 -1.70 -21.70
N ASP A 146 -8.96 -1.96 -20.69
CA ASP A 146 -10.27 -1.37 -20.51
C ASP A 146 -10.41 -0.48 -19.27
N LEU A 147 -9.28 -0.16 -18.62
CA LEU A 147 -9.27 0.60 -17.38
C LEU A 147 -9.46 2.09 -17.63
N LEU A 148 -10.24 2.73 -16.75
CA LEU A 148 -10.43 4.18 -16.71
C LEU A 148 -10.15 4.74 -15.32
N PHE A 149 -9.59 5.93 -15.27
CA PHE A 149 -9.62 6.75 -14.07
C PHE A 149 -11.03 7.29 -13.80
N SER A 150 -11.28 7.73 -12.59
CA SER A 150 -12.58 8.26 -12.15
C SER A 150 -13.04 9.53 -12.89
N ASP A 151 -12.14 10.19 -13.60
CA ASP A 151 -12.40 11.33 -14.49
C ASP A 151 -12.62 10.92 -15.96
N GLY A 152 -12.64 9.61 -16.25
CA GLY A 152 -12.89 9.05 -17.57
C GLY A 152 -11.67 8.93 -18.49
N GLN A 153 -10.49 9.34 -18.05
CA GLN A 153 -9.26 9.17 -18.84
C GLN A 153 -8.80 7.70 -18.82
N PRO A 154 -8.34 7.13 -19.95
CA PRO A 154 -7.86 5.77 -20.01
C PRO A 154 -6.54 5.59 -19.24
N ILE A 155 -6.41 4.45 -18.57
CA ILE A 155 -5.17 4.02 -17.93
C ILE A 155 -4.34 3.27 -18.94
N THR A 156 -3.08 3.66 -19.06
CA THR A 156 -2.10 3.01 -19.92
C THR A 156 -0.84 2.65 -19.14
N ILE A 157 0.05 1.92 -19.79
CA ILE A 157 1.36 1.60 -19.20
C ILE A 157 2.20 2.86 -18.95
N ASP A 158 1.87 3.98 -19.59
CA ASP A 158 2.56 5.24 -19.39
C ASP A 158 2.27 5.85 -18.01
N ASP A 159 1.06 5.64 -17.45
CA ASP A 159 0.71 6.00 -16.08
C ASP A 159 1.45 5.11 -15.07
N VAL A 160 1.60 3.82 -15.39
CA VAL A 160 2.41 2.91 -14.56
C VAL A 160 3.87 3.31 -14.57
N ILE A 161 4.43 3.65 -15.74
CA ILE A 161 5.82 4.11 -15.87
C ILE A 161 6.03 5.44 -15.12
N PHE A 162 5.11 6.39 -15.27
CA PHE A 162 5.14 7.65 -14.51
C PHE A 162 5.19 7.38 -13.00
N SER A 163 4.29 6.53 -12.50
CA SER A 163 4.22 6.16 -11.08
C SER A 163 5.52 5.49 -10.62
N LEU A 164 6.04 4.51 -11.37
CA LEU A 164 7.31 3.84 -11.08
C LEU A 164 8.47 4.83 -10.99
N TYR A 165 8.58 5.77 -11.94
CA TYR A 165 9.66 6.76 -11.93
C TYR A 165 9.55 7.74 -10.77
N ALA A 166 8.33 8.15 -10.40
CA ALA A 166 8.10 9.01 -9.24
C ALA A 166 8.48 8.30 -7.94
N PHE A 167 8.05 7.04 -7.73
CA PHE A 167 8.43 6.25 -6.55
C PHE A 167 9.92 5.89 -6.50
N CYS A 168 10.60 5.85 -7.64
CA CYS A 168 12.04 5.61 -7.74
C CYS A 168 12.88 6.88 -7.62
N ASP A 169 12.28 8.07 -7.60
CA ASP A 169 13.04 9.34 -7.59
C ASP A 169 13.72 9.59 -6.24
N ASN A 170 14.84 10.32 -6.27
CA ASN A 170 15.58 10.68 -5.06
C ASN A 170 14.81 11.62 -4.13
N ASP A 171 13.94 12.46 -4.70
CA ASP A 171 13.11 13.40 -3.97
C ASP A 171 11.89 12.73 -3.31
N TYR A 172 11.64 11.45 -3.63
CA TYR A 172 10.56 10.69 -2.99
C TYR A 172 10.90 10.37 -1.53
N ASP A 173 9.98 10.67 -0.62
CA ASP A 173 10.09 10.52 0.82
C ASP A 173 8.89 9.81 1.47
N GLY A 174 8.04 9.16 0.66
CA GLY A 174 6.93 8.35 1.14
C GLY A 174 7.32 6.91 1.52
N ASN A 175 6.31 6.09 1.82
CA ASN A 175 6.48 4.75 2.38
C ASN A 175 6.87 3.64 1.38
N VAL A 176 6.72 3.87 0.06
CA VAL A 176 6.99 2.86 -0.96
C VAL A 176 8.48 2.57 -1.11
N GLN A 177 8.85 1.29 -1.04
CA GLN A 177 10.26 0.85 -0.99
C GLN A 177 10.92 0.65 -2.37
N LEU A 178 10.31 1.12 -3.45
CA LEU A 178 10.89 1.02 -4.80
C LEU A 178 12.18 1.81 -4.99
N LYS A 179 12.30 2.94 -4.32
CA LYS A 179 13.49 3.81 -4.35
C LYS A 179 14.78 3.08 -4.02
N SER A 180 14.73 2.07 -3.16
CA SER A 180 15.88 1.28 -2.72
C SER A 180 15.96 -0.10 -3.38
N SER A 181 15.10 -0.39 -4.36
CA SER A 181 15.06 -1.69 -5.00
C SER A 181 16.29 -1.96 -5.88
N ASN A 182 16.46 -3.22 -6.27
CA ASN A 182 17.53 -3.68 -7.14
C ASN A 182 17.16 -3.63 -8.63
N ILE A 183 16.25 -2.74 -9.04
CA ILE A 183 15.96 -2.48 -10.45
C ILE A 183 17.25 -2.04 -11.14
N ARG A 184 17.58 -2.72 -12.23
CA ARG A 184 18.82 -2.50 -12.97
C ARG A 184 18.92 -1.06 -13.49
N GLY A 185 20.04 -0.41 -13.23
CA GLY A 185 20.29 0.98 -13.60
C GLY A 185 19.56 2.02 -12.75
N LEU A 186 18.83 1.62 -11.72
CA LEU A 186 18.13 2.56 -10.84
C LEU A 186 19.11 3.49 -10.10
N LEU A 187 20.15 2.93 -9.49
CA LEU A 187 21.14 3.74 -8.78
C LEU A 187 21.94 4.64 -9.73
N ASN A 188 22.23 4.17 -10.94
CA ASN A 188 22.82 4.98 -12.00
C ASN A 188 21.94 6.18 -12.38
N TYR A 189 20.64 5.96 -12.54
CA TYR A 189 19.66 7.00 -12.80
C TYR A 189 19.59 8.01 -11.65
N GLN A 190 19.46 7.54 -10.41
CA GLN A 190 19.41 8.39 -9.21
C GLN A 190 20.68 9.24 -9.04
N ALA A 191 21.84 8.66 -9.26
CA ALA A 191 23.12 9.36 -9.19
C ALA A 191 23.38 10.25 -10.42
N ASN A 192 22.61 10.10 -11.50
CA ASN A 192 22.89 10.67 -12.82
C ASN A 192 24.29 10.33 -13.31
N ASN A 193 24.72 9.10 -13.09
CA ASN A 193 26.05 8.65 -13.46
C ASN A 193 26.07 7.13 -13.66
N ALA A 194 26.42 6.66 -14.85
CA ALA A 194 26.47 5.25 -15.21
C ALA A 194 27.48 4.42 -14.38
N ARG A 195 28.27 5.05 -13.52
CA ARG A 195 29.27 4.37 -12.67
C ARG A 195 28.73 3.94 -11.31
N ALA A 196 27.54 4.38 -10.90
CA ALA A 196 27.06 4.12 -9.52
C ALA A 196 26.95 2.62 -9.21
N GLU A 197 26.47 1.82 -10.14
CA GLU A 197 26.36 0.37 -9.98
C GLU A 197 27.63 -0.42 -10.33
N SER A 198 28.63 0.22 -10.95
CA SER A 198 29.86 -0.43 -11.39
C SER A 198 31.00 -0.42 -10.33
N TYR A 199 30.83 0.30 -9.23
CA TYR A 199 31.85 0.27 -8.16
C TYR A 199 31.94 -1.10 -7.53
N THR A 200 33.16 -1.62 -7.37
CA THR A 200 33.40 -2.91 -6.70
C THR A 200 33.19 -2.77 -5.19
N ASP A 201 32.85 -3.88 -4.52
CA ASP A 201 32.68 -3.90 -3.07
C ASP A 201 33.93 -3.45 -2.32
N LYS A 202 35.13 -3.78 -2.85
CA LYS A 202 36.40 -3.30 -2.30
C LYS A 202 36.49 -1.77 -2.32
N GLN A 203 36.04 -1.12 -3.41
CA GLN A 203 36.02 0.35 -3.52
C GLN A 203 35.00 0.96 -2.57
N VAL A 204 33.81 0.36 -2.46
CA VAL A 204 32.73 0.80 -1.56
C VAL A 204 33.16 0.70 -0.11
N LYS A 205 33.69 -0.45 0.32
CA LYS A 205 34.21 -0.66 1.70
C LYS A 205 35.34 0.32 2.03
N LYS A 206 36.25 0.60 1.07
CA LYS A 206 37.30 1.62 1.25
C LYS A 206 36.72 3.02 1.44
N TYR A 207 35.65 3.37 0.71
CA TYR A 207 34.97 4.67 0.85
C TYR A 207 34.25 4.78 2.19
N ILE A 208 33.54 3.74 2.62
CA ILE A 208 32.85 3.67 3.93
C ILE A 208 33.85 3.85 5.08
N ARG A 209 35.00 3.17 5.03
CA ARG A 209 36.05 3.29 6.07
C ARG A 209 36.61 4.72 6.22
N LYS A 210 36.63 5.50 5.13
CA LYS A 210 37.07 6.89 5.16
C LYS A 210 36.07 7.83 5.83
N LYS A 211 34.85 7.39 6.05
CA LYS A 211 33.76 8.16 6.67
C LYS A 211 33.65 9.60 6.14
N PRO A 212 33.52 9.84 4.82
CA PRO A 212 33.41 11.20 4.31
C PRO A 212 32.19 11.91 4.88
N ALA A 213 32.26 13.23 5.05
CA ALA A 213 31.24 14.03 5.76
C ALA A 213 29.79 13.79 5.28
N ALA A 214 29.58 13.67 3.96
CA ALA A 214 28.25 13.38 3.41
C ALA A 214 27.72 11.99 3.83
N LEU A 215 28.60 10.99 3.98
CA LEU A 215 28.22 9.67 4.45
C LEU A 215 27.98 9.68 5.95
N GLN A 216 28.78 10.38 6.73
CA GLN A 216 28.58 10.55 8.18
C GLN A 216 27.22 11.20 8.46
N LYS A 217 26.86 12.25 7.72
CA LYS A 217 25.54 12.91 7.84
C LYS A 217 24.40 11.95 7.55
N TRP A 218 24.56 11.04 6.60
CA TRP A 218 23.57 10.00 6.32
C TRP A 218 23.51 9.00 7.48
N MET A 219 24.66 8.50 7.97
CA MET A 219 24.74 7.56 9.09
C MET A 219 24.13 8.10 10.39
N GLN A 220 24.23 9.42 10.65
CA GLN A 220 23.60 10.05 11.81
C GLN A 220 22.06 10.03 11.77
N LYS A 221 21.46 9.95 10.56
CA LYS A 221 20.02 9.93 10.37
C LYS A 221 19.42 8.52 10.36
N HIS A 222 20.26 7.48 10.26
CA HIS A 222 19.85 6.09 10.14
C HIS A 222 20.51 5.29 11.26
N SER A 223 19.73 4.49 11.96
CA SER A 223 20.27 3.62 13.01
C SER A 223 20.97 2.42 12.39
N SER A 224 22.15 2.08 12.93
CA SER A 224 22.85 0.83 12.55
C SER A 224 22.06 -0.43 12.87
N ASP A 225 21.04 -0.30 13.71
CA ASP A 225 20.19 -1.40 14.17
C ASP A 225 18.99 -1.64 13.22
N GLU A 226 18.79 -0.78 12.24
CA GLU A 226 17.74 -0.97 11.23
C GLU A 226 18.03 -2.19 10.35
N SER A 227 17.00 -2.99 10.14
CA SER A 227 17.08 -4.13 9.21
C SER A 227 17.48 -3.63 7.81
N GLY A 228 18.57 -4.22 7.26
CA GLY A 228 19.08 -3.84 5.94
C GLY A 228 20.01 -2.62 5.94
N TYR A 229 20.40 -2.09 7.10
CA TYR A 229 21.31 -0.94 7.23
C TYR A 229 22.59 -1.09 6.40
N GLU A 230 23.26 -2.23 6.46
CA GLU A 230 24.49 -2.48 5.70
C GLU A 230 24.28 -2.33 4.19
N SER A 231 23.20 -2.89 3.67
CA SER A 231 22.86 -2.77 2.25
C SER A 231 22.50 -1.32 1.87
N ALA A 232 21.81 -0.61 2.75
CA ALA A 232 21.46 0.79 2.57
C ALA A 232 22.70 1.69 2.63
N LEU A 233 23.63 1.41 3.56
CA LEU A 233 24.90 2.10 3.69
C LEU A 233 25.79 1.91 2.44
N GLU A 234 25.91 0.68 1.94
CA GLU A 234 26.66 0.39 0.71
C GLU A 234 26.03 1.10 -0.50
N ARG A 235 24.71 1.07 -0.63
CA ARG A 235 23.98 1.77 -1.67
C ARG A 235 24.21 3.28 -1.60
N GLN A 236 24.14 3.87 -0.40
CA GLN A 236 24.40 5.29 -0.18
C GLN A 236 25.85 5.65 -0.51
N ALA A 237 26.80 4.80 -0.14
CA ALA A 237 28.21 5.00 -0.48
C ALA A 237 28.42 5.01 -1.99
N ARG A 238 27.86 4.06 -2.73
CA ARG A 238 27.91 4.01 -4.22
C ARG A 238 27.31 5.27 -4.85
N TYR A 239 26.15 5.72 -4.35
CA TYR A 239 25.50 6.95 -4.78
C TYR A 239 26.42 8.16 -4.60
N LEU A 240 26.98 8.36 -3.41
CA LEU A 240 27.86 9.49 -3.10
C LEU A 240 29.15 9.45 -3.91
N MET A 241 29.78 8.27 -4.07
CA MET A 241 30.94 8.10 -4.94
C MET A 241 30.63 8.52 -6.37
N ALA A 242 29.49 8.12 -6.91
CA ALA A 242 29.07 8.50 -8.27
C ALA A 242 28.76 9.98 -8.39
N LYS A 243 28.14 10.58 -7.38
CA LYS A 243 27.86 12.04 -7.35
C LYS A 243 29.15 12.87 -7.30
N GLN A 244 30.18 12.41 -6.61
CA GLN A 244 31.46 13.11 -6.43
C GLN A 244 32.48 12.82 -7.56
N ALA A 245 32.17 11.87 -8.44
CA ALA A 245 33.07 11.50 -9.53
C ALA A 245 33.36 12.68 -10.47
N LYS A 246 34.66 12.90 -10.79
CA LYS A 246 35.10 13.96 -11.71
C LYS A 246 34.51 13.79 -13.11
N LYS A 247 34.50 12.54 -13.63
CA LYS A 247 33.86 12.19 -14.92
C LYS A 247 32.49 11.57 -14.65
N LYS A 248 31.45 12.16 -15.23
CA LYS A 248 30.07 11.66 -15.13
C LYS A 248 29.56 11.30 -16.52
N THR A 249 29.03 10.11 -16.64
CA THR A 249 28.25 9.70 -17.82
C THR A 249 26.78 9.82 -17.47
N ARG A 250 26.13 10.79 -18.10
CA ARG A 250 24.70 11.09 -17.84
C ARG A 250 23.82 9.87 -18.11
N VAL A 251 22.88 9.62 -17.22
CA VAL A 251 21.87 8.57 -17.34
C VAL A 251 20.49 9.20 -17.36
N ASN A 252 19.74 8.99 -18.43
CA ASN A 252 18.47 9.66 -18.66
C ASN A 252 17.26 8.79 -18.26
N SER A 253 17.42 7.47 -18.15
CA SER A 253 16.35 6.53 -17.81
C SER A 253 16.85 5.41 -16.91
N ILE A 254 15.91 4.71 -16.26
CA ILE A 254 16.18 3.47 -15.51
C ILE A 254 16.28 2.33 -16.51
N GLU A 255 17.47 1.75 -16.67
CA GLU A 255 17.76 0.73 -17.67
C GLU A 255 16.81 -0.48 -17.56
N GLY A 256 16.45 -0.83 -16.34
CA GLY A 256 15.63 -2.00 -16.04
C GLY A 256 14.14 -1.81 -16.30
N ILE A 257 13.63 -0.63 -16.63
CA ILE A 257 12.21 -0.42 -16.92
C ILE A 257 12.03 -0.27 -18.43
N LYS A 258 11.35 -1.22 -19.07
CA LYS A 258 11.16 -1.27 -20.52
C LYS A 258 9.68 -1.29 -20.88
N ARG A 259 9.21 -0.24 -21.56
CA ARG A 259 7.89 -0.19 -22.20
C ARG A 259 7.89 -1.14 -23.39
N LEU A 260 6.90 -2.00 -23.52
CA LEU A 260 6.73 -2.87 -24.68
C LEU A 260 5.63 -2.35 -25.60
N ASN A 261 4.48 -2.00 -25.05
CA ASN A 261 3.33 -1.43 -25.75
C ASN A 261 2.48 -0.62 -24.75
N ASP A 262 1.27 -0.24 -25.12
CA ASP A 262 0.37 0.59 -24.31
C ASP A 262 -0.12 -0.11 -23.03
N TYR A 263 0.04 -1.43 -22.92
CA TYR A 263 -0.48 -2.25 -21.81
C TYR A 263 0.55 -3.22 -21.24
N GLU A 264 1.81 -3.18 -21.68
CA GLU A 264 2.85 -4.07 -21.21
C GLU A 264 4.17 -3.36 -20.95
N LEU A 265 4.83 -3.76 -19.88
CA LEU A 265 6.21 -3.41 -19.57
C LEU A 265 7.03 -4.61 -19.07
N ARG A 266 8.34 -4.45 -19.06
CA ARG A 266 9.25 -5.36 -18.35
C ARG A 266 10.07 -4.61 -17.34
N ILE A 267 10.26 -5.25 -16.17
CA ILE A 267 11.20 -4.78 -15.16
C ILE A 267 12.32 -5.82 -15.03
N TYR A 268 13.56 -5.35 -15.09
CA TYR A 268 14.76 -6.17 -14.89
C TYR A 268 15.39 -5.79 -13.57
N THR A 269 15.63 -6.79 -12.70
CA THR A 269 16.36 -6.60 -11.45
C THR A 269 17.72 -7.27 -11.52
N THR A 270 18.71 -6.73 -10.83
CA THR A 270 20.00 -7.37 -10.63
C THR A 270 19.84 -8.44 -9.55
N GLY A 271 20.22 -9.68 -9.84
CA GLY A 271 20.03 -10.80 -8.93
C GLY A 271 18.58 -11.21 -8.74
N TYR A 272 18.31 -11.79 -7.58
CA TYR A 272 16.97 -12.19 -7.14
C TYR A 272 16.63 -11.56 -5.79
N ASP A 273 15.54 -10.85 -5.73
CA ASP A 273 14.92 -10.36 -4.50
C ASP A 273 13.58 -11.06 -4.33
N SER A 274 13.44 -11.90 -3.30
CA SER A 274 12.22 -12.68 -3.04
C SER A 274 11.01 -11.80 -2.68
N ARG A 275 11.26 -10.54 -2.29
CA ARG A 275 10.25 -9.57 -1.90
C ARG A 275 10.07 -8.44 -2.92
N PHE A 276 10.66 -8.57 -4.12
CA PHE A 276 10.55 -7.52 -5.13
C PHE A 276 9.10 -7.30 -5.57
N GLU A 277 8.35 -8.37 -5.74
CA GLU A 277 6.95 -8.32 -6.17
C GLU A 277 6.06 -7.56 -5.17
N GLU A 278 6.33 -7.70 -3.86
CA GLU A 278 5.63 -6.95 -2.82
C GLU A 278 5.82 -5.43 -2.96
N LYS A 279 6.99 -4.99 -3.47
CA LYS A 279 7.29 -3.57 -3.71
C LYS A 279 6.52 -2.99 -4.90
N LEU A 280 5.87 -3.83 -5.70
CA LEU A 280 5.04 -3.42 -6.83
C LEU A 280 3.57 -3.17 -6.45
N GLN A 281 3.21 -3.27 -5.16
CA GLN A 281 1.91 -2.89 -4.64
C GLN A 281 1.78 -1.35 -4.55
N ILE A 282 2.02 -0.68 -5.66
CA ILE A 282 1.98 0.78 -5.77
C ILE A 282 0.66 1.23 -6.38
N PRO A 283 0.12 2.39 -5.98
CA PRO A 283 -0.99 2.99 -6.68
C PRO A 283 -0.58 3.38 -8.11
N ILE A 284 -1.50 3.21 -9.07
CA ILE A 284 -1.34 3.76 -10.40
C ILE A 284 -1.91 5.17 -10.40
N CYS A 285 -1.02 6.14 -10.53
CA CYS A 285 -1.36 7.55 -10.45
C CYS A 285 -1.50 8.14 -11.85
N PRO A 286 -2.57 8.89 -12.14
CA PRO A 286 -2.77 9.50 -13.45
C PRO A 286 -1.69 10.54 -13.76
N LEU A 287 -0.98 10.29 -14.85
CA LEU A 287 0.05 11.20 -15.37
C LEU A 287 -0.52 12.59 -15.68
N HIS A 288 -1.73 12.64 -16.25
CA HIS A 288 -2.38 13.90 -16.63
C HIS A 288 -2.80 14.76 -15.44
N TYR A 289 -2.89 14.18 -14.24
CA TYR A 289 -3.30 14.89 -13.02
C TYR A 289 -2.12 15.21 -12.09
N TYR A 290 -1.23 14.24 -11.85
CA TYR A 290 -0.09 14.43 -10.94
C TYR A 290 1.19 14.83 -11.65
N GLY A 291 1.32 14.56 -12.95
CA GLY A 291 2.47 14.89 -13.77
C GLY A 291 2.18 16.00 -14.77
N ASP A 292 3.11 16.19 -15.67
CA ASP A 292 3.02 17.13 -16.79
C ASP A 292 3.11 16.33 -18.10
N THR A 293 1.98 16.19 -18.78
CA THR A 293 1.90 15.43 -20.03
C THR A 293 2.79 16.00 -21.14
N THR A 294 3.04 17.30 -21.13
CA THR A 294 3.96 17.95 -22.11
C THR A 294 5.43 17.59 -21.86
N LYS A 295 5.73 17.14 -20.64
CA LYS A 295 7.05 16.64 -20.21
C LYS A 295 7.12 15.13 -20.17
N TYR A 296 6.15 14.44 -20.77
CA TYR A 296 6.18 12.98 -20.88
C TYR A 296 6.47 12.55 -22.32
N SER A 297 7.50 11.76 -22.48
CA SER A 297 7.81 11.03 -23.71
C SER A 297 8.78 9.90 -23.38
N TYR A 298 8.29 8.66 -23.35
CA TYR A 298 9.13 7.50 -23.03
C TYR A 298 10.38 7.42 -23.92
N ASN A 299 10.21 7.58 -25.24
CA ASN A 299 11.30 7.49 -26.19
C ASN A 299 12.34 8.62 -26.03
N ALA A 300 11.93 9.78 -25.54
CA ALA A 300 12.82 10.90 -25.24
C ALA A 300 13.37 10.86 -23.79
N ASN A 301 13.09 9.78 -23.02
CA ASN A 301 13.45 9.62 -21.62
C ASN A 301 12.95 10.78 -20.73
N LYS A 302 11.71 11.19 -20.95
CA LYS A 302 10.98 12.17 -20.15
C LYS A 302 9.79 11.48 -19.49
N PHE A 303 9.60 11.68 -18.20
CA PHE A 303 8.66 10.88 -17.38
C PHE A 303 7.63 11.73 -16.64
N GLY A 304 7.24 12.89 -17.19
CA GLY A 304 6.17 13.74 -16.66
C GLY A 304 6.56 14.66 -15.51
N PHE A 305 7.83 14.63 -15.08
CA PHE A 305 8.39 15.52 -14.06
C PHE A 305 9.91 15.68 -14.25
N LYS A 306 10.49 16.61 -13.51
CA LYS A 306 11.94 16.80 -13.51
C LYS A 306 12.57 15.89 -12.47
N ARG A 307 13.51 15.03 -12.85
CA ARG A 307 14.23 14.15 -11.93
C ARG A 307 14.84 14.91 -10.76
N GLY A 308 14.58 14.43 -9.54
CA GLY A 308 14.99 15.05 -8.28
C GLY A 308 14.14 16.26 -7.88
N ASP A 309 12.94 16.38 -8.44
CA ASP A 309 12.02 17.47 -8.14
C ASP A 309 10.56 16.97 -8.32
N LEU A 310 9.95 16.55 -7.22
CA LEU A 310 8.55 16.10 -7.15
C LEU A 310 7.60 17.21 -6.66
N SER A 311 8.01 18.49 -6.71
CA SER A 311 7.23 19.61 -6.21
C SER A 311 5.85 19.71 -6.85
N ALA A 312 5.74 19.48 -8.17
CA ALA A 312 4.45 19.46 -8.86
C ALA A 312 3.54 18.32 -8.37
N ILE A 313 4.11 17.14 -8.16
CA ILE A 313 3.37 15.98 -7.59
C ILE A 313 2.90 16.30 -6.16
N ARG A 314 3.75 16.93 -5.34
CA ARG A 314 3.43 17.33 -3.97
C ARG A 314 2.35 18.41 -3.87
N ALA A 315 2.14 19.18 -4.93
CA ALA A 315 1.13 20.25 -4.92
C ALA A 315 -0.31 19.72 -4.82
N ASN A 316 -0.59 18.53 -5.36
CA ASN A 316 -1.91 17.90 -5.36
C ASN A 316 -2.16 17.06 -4.10
N LYS A 317 -2.39 17.73 -2.93
CA LYS A 317 -2.48 17.04 -1.64
C LYS A 317 -3.89 16.61 -1.23
N SER A 318 -4.92 17.38 -1.58
CA SER A 318 -6.22 17.30 -0.91
C SER A 318 -7.36 16.77 -1.77
N SER A 319 -7.14 16.51 -3.06
CA SER A 319 -8.18 16.01 -3.97
C SER A 319 -7.63 14.89 -4.84
N PRO A 320 -7.59 13.64 -4.33
CA PRO A 320 -7.01 12.54 -5.08
C PRO A 320 -7.89 12.14 -6.28
N VAL A 321 -7.25 11.95 -7.43
CA VAL A 321 -7.83 11.30 -8.62
C VAL A 321 -7.17 9.94 -8.78
N GLY A 322 -7.96 8.90 -9.03
CA GLY A 322 -7.49 7.54 -9.21
C GLY A 322 -8.54 6.65 -9.86
N ALA A 323 -8.35 5.34 -9.80
CA ALA A 323 -9.23 4.36 -10.41
C ALA A 323 -9.87 3.41 -9.37
N GLY A 324 -9.97 3.84 -8.12
CA GLY A 324 -10.57 3.05 -7.04
C GLY A 324 -12.09 2.94 -7.14
N ALA A 325 -12.66 2.17 -6.22
CA ALA A 325 -14.10 1.93 -6.14
C ALA A 325 -14.91 3.20 -5.88
N TYR A 326 -14.30 4.20 -5.27
CA TYR A 326 -14.94 5.48 -4.98
C TYR A 326 -14.11 6.64 -5.51
N ARG A 327 -14.79 7.72 -5.90
CA ARG A 327 -14.17 9.01 -6.22
C ARG A 327 -14.29 9.96 -5.04
N PHE A 328 -13.24 10.70 -4.79
CA PHE A 328 -13.22 11.76 -3.78
C PHE A 328 -14.11 12.92 -4.21
N VAL A 329 -14.93 13.42 -3.30
CA VAL A 329 -15.82 14.56 -3.56
C VAL A 329 -15.29 15.84 -2.91
N LYS A 330 -15.09 15.78 -1.60
CA LYS A 330 -14.58 16.91 -0.82
C LYS A 330 -14.10 16.45 0.56
N TYR A 331 -13.34 17.30 1.21
CA TYR A 331 -13.09 17.24 2.65
C TYR A 331 -13.68 18.48 3.31
N ASP A 332 -14.45 18.28 4.36
CA ASP A 332 -15.07 19.35 5.10
C ASP A 332 -15.24 18.98 6.57
N SER A 333 -14.77 19.85 7.46
CA SER A 333 -14.99 19.78 8.92
C SER A 333 -14.68 18.43 9.57
N GLY A 334 -13.61 17.74 9.13
CA GLY A 334 -13.22 16.44 9.67
C GLY A 334 -13.82 15.25 8.93
N ILE A 335 -14.55 15.48 7.84
CA ILE A 335 -15.18 14.41 7.06
C ILE A 335 -14.67 14.46 5.62
N ALA A 336 -14.17 13.34 5.14
CA ALA A 336 -13.88 13.11 3.73
C ALA A 336 -15.09 12.41 3.08
N TYR A 337 -15.60 12.99 2.00
CA TYR A 337 -16.80 12.56 1.29
C TYR A 337 -16.44 11.87 -0.01
N PHE A 338 -17.09 10.74 -0.27
CA PHE A 338 -16.86 9.94 -1.45
C PHE A 338 -18.17 9.58 -2.13
N MET A 339 -18.11 9.36 -3.44
CA MET A 339 -19.20 8.83 -4.26
C MET A 339 -18.70 7.62 -5.04
N ALA A 340 -19.56 6.62 -5.23
CA ALA A 340 -19.27 5.44 -6.01
C ALA A 340 -18.72 5.82 -7.40
N ASN A 341 -17.68 5.12 -7.83
CA ASN A 341 -17.07 5.29 -9.14
C ASN A 341 -17.73 4.33 -10.13
N GLU A 342 -18.56 4.87 -11.01
CA GLU A 342 -19.26 4.10 -12.04
C GLU A 342 -18.29 3.47 -13.07
N LEU A 343 -17.06 3.99 -13.15
CA LEU A 343 -16.01 3.52 -14.06
C LEU A 343 -15.08 2.49 -13.42
N TYR A 344 -15.39 2.06 -12.18
CA TYR A 344 -14.56 1.09 -11.48
C TYR A 344 -14.56 -0.26 -12.20
N TYR A 345 -13.39 -0.83 -12.40
CA TYR A 345 -13.18 -2.04 -13.22
C TYR A 345 -13.89 -3.29 -12.71
N GLN A 346 -14.27 -3.35 -11.45
CA GLN A 346 -15.10 -4.43 -10.88
C GLN A 346 -16.58 -4.09 -10.83
N GLY A 347 -16.98 -2.99 -11.44
CA GLY A 347 -18.36 -2.49 -11.48
C GLY A 347 -18.65 -1.47 -10.37
N CYS A 348 -19.73 -0.73 -10.54
CA CYS A 348 -20.14 0.32 -9.62
C CYS A 348 -20.46 -0.24 -8.22
N PRO A 349 -19.89 0.31 -7.14
CA PRO A 349 -20.23 -0.08 -5.78
C PRO A 349 -21.73 0.06 -5.47
N LYS A 350 -22.28 -0.84 -4.65
CA LYS A 350 -23.69 -0.80 -4.25
C LYS A 350 -24.03 0.37 -3.32
N ILE A 351 -23.09 0.80 -2.51
CA ILE A 351 -23.23 1.95 -1.62
C ILE A 351 -22.78 3.18 -2.40
N THR A 352 -23.70 4.11 -2.64
CA THR A 352 -23.43 5.30 -3.47
C THR A 352 -22.52 6.29 -2.77
N TYR A 353 -22.73 6.52 -1.46
CA TYR A 353 -22.00 7.53 -0.70
C TYR A 353 -21.26 6.92 0.48
N VAL A 354 -20.02 7.29 0.66
CA VAL A 354 -19.17 6.91 1.80
C VAL A 354 -18.61 8.17 2.43
N GLN A 355 -18.53 8.19 3.74
CA GLN A 355 -17.90 9.24 4.52
C GLN A 355 -16.84 8.62 5.42
N LEU A 356 -15.61 9.15 5.41
CA LEU A 356 -14.62 8.90 6.46
C LEU A 356 -14.67 10.05 7.46
N LYS A 357 -15.05 9.75 8.69
CA LYS A 357 -15.25 10.72 9.77
C LYS A 357 -14.09 10.63 10.75
N ASP A 358 -13.36 11.73 10.88
CA ASP A 358 -12.26 11.89 11.84
C ASP A 358 -12.81 11.90 13.28
N LEU A 359 -12.64 10.78 13.99
CA LEU A 359 -13.13 10.58 15.34
C LEU A 359 -12.38 11.46 16.36
N THR A 360 -11.13 11.85 16.10
CA THR A 360 -10.37 12.72 17.01
C THR A 360 -11.01 14.10 17.14
N LYS A 361 -11.65 14.57 16.07
CA LYS A 361 -12.42 15.82 16.10
C LYS A 361 -13.77 15.67 16.75
N LEU A 362 -14.39 14.50 16.63
CA LEU A 362 -15.66 14.20 17.30
C LEU A 362 -15.49 14.23 18.84
N PHE A 363 -14.40 13.65 19.33
CA PHE A 363 -14.09 13.56 20.75
C PHE A 363 -13.22 14.71 21.27
N LYS A 364 -12.94 15.74 20.47
CA LYS A 364 -12.20 16.96 20.85
C LYS A 364 -10.85 16.68 21.52
N ASP A 365 -10.08 15.76 20.94
CA ASP A 365 -8.78 15.30 21.44
C ASP A 365 -8.83 14.56 22.80
N GLU A 366 -10.00 14.18 23.30
CA GLU A 366 -10.11 13.24 24.41
C GLU A 366 -9.75 11.82 23.94
N ASP A 367 -9.35 10.97 24.88
CA ASP A 367 -9.03 9.57 24.56
C ASP A 367 -10.24 8.88 23.94
N LEU A 368 -10.05 8.40 22.71
CA LEU A 368 -11.04 7.59 22.01
C LEU A 368 -11.08 6.20 22.62
N THR A 369 -12.13 5.90 23.37
CA THR A 369 -12.38 4.57 23.93
C THR A 369 -13.43 3.80 23.12
N GLY A 370 -13.41 2.46 23.21
CA GLY A 370 -14.43 1.64 22.57
C GLY A 370 -15.83 1.92 23.10
N ALA A 371 -15.96 2.24 24.39
CA ALA A 371 -17.23 2.63 25.02
C ALA A 371 -17.80 3.90 24.40
N LYS A 372 -17.01 4.97 24.25
CA LYS A 372 -17.45 6.23 23.61
C LYS A 372 -17.84 6.00 22.16
N LEU A 373 -17.05 5.20 21.43
CA LEU A 373 -17.37 4.84 20.05
C LEU A 373 -18.67 4.07 19.93
N ALA A 374 -18.94 3.16 20.88
CA ALA A 374 -20.17 2.38 20.90
C ALA A 374 -21.42 3.26 21.11
N GLU A 375 -21.34 4.31 21.95
CA GLU A 375 -22.43 5.28 22.09
C GLU A 375 -22.66 6.10 20.80
N GLU A 376 -21.60 6.48 20.09
CA GLU A 376 -21.73 7.16 18.80
C GLU A 376 -22.36 6.27 17.72
N MET A 377 -22.04 4.97 17.74
CA MET A 377 -22.65 3.98 16.83
C MET A 377 -24.13 3.79 17.15
N LYS A 378 -24.50 3.68 18.43
CA LYS A 378 -25.91 3.64 18.88
C LYS A 378 -26.66 4.92 18.47
N GLY A 379 -26.00 6.07 18.54
CA GLY A 379 -26.52 7.35 18.08
C GLY A 379 -26.57 7.52 16.56
N GLN A 380 -26.16 6.51 15.77
CA GLN A 380 -26.12 6.51 14.29
C GLN A 380 -25.26 7.63 13.69
N THR A 381 -24.26 8.09 14.43
CA THR A 381 -23.30 9.09 13.94
C THR A 381 -22.09 8.46 13.25
N VAL A 382 -21.89 7.15 13.46
CA VAL A 382 -20.88 6.29 12.83
C VAL A 382 -21.51 4.90 12.63
N ASP A 383 -21.37 4.33 11.46
CA ASP A 383 -21.89 3.00 11.13
C ASP A 383 -20.84 1.89 11.34
N VAL A 384 -19.59 2.20 11.03
CA VAL A 384 -18.47 1.25 11.09
C VAL A 384 -17.23 1.95 11.63
N ALA A 385 -16.51 1.29 12.54
CA ALA A 385 -15.17 1.73 12.93
C ALA A 385 -14.28 0.54 13.29
N SER A 386 -12.98 0.74 13.23
CA SER A 386 -11.98 -0.24 13.67
C SER A 386 -11.17 0.36 14.81
N LEU A 387 -11.18 -0.30 15.97
CA LEU A 387 -10.46 0.15 17.15
C LEU A 387 -9.92 -1.09 17.89
N ALA A 388 -8.78 -0.94 18.55
CA ALA A 388 -8.32 -1.91 19.53
C ALA A 388 -9.19 -1.76 20.79
N LEU A 389 -9.95 -2.78 21.12
CA LEU A 389 -10.87 -2.78 22.27
C LEU A 389 -10.18 -3.37 23.49
N THR A 390 -10.32 -2.69 24.62
CA THR A 390 -9.94 -3.17 25.95
C THR A 390 -11.05 -4.07 26.52
N GLN A 391 -10.78 -4.77 27.63
CA GLN A 391 -11.81 -5.56 28.30
C GLN A 391 -12.98 -4.68 28.80
N SER A 392 -12.69 -3.49 29.32
CA SER A 392 -13.72 -2.54 29.75
C SER A 392 -14.59 -2.02 28.59
N ASP A 393 -14.00 -1.86 27.39
CA ASP A 393 -14.77 -1.49 26.19
C ASP A 393 -15.74 -2.61 25.79
N LEU A 394 -15.31 -3.87 25.90
CA LEU A 394 -16.15 -5.03 25.59
C LEU A 394 -17.32 -5.17 26.59
N GLU A 395 -17.09 -4.89 27.86
CA GLU A 395 -18.11 -4.83 28.90
C GLU A 395 -19.14 -3.72 28.62
N ALA A 396 -18.68 -2.51 28.31
CA ALA A 396 -19.55 -1.40 27.93
C ALA A 396 -20.40 -1.68 26.68
N ILE A 397 -19.82 -2.34 25.65
CA ILE A 397 -20.57 -2.80 24.48
C ILE A 397 -21.64 -3.82 24.87
N GLY A 398 -21.33 -4.74 25.79
CA GLY A 398 -22.27 -5.72 26.32
C GLY A 398 -23.46 -5.10 27.07
N GLU A 399 -23.22 -4.00 27.81
CA GLU A 399 -24.24 -3.20 28.46
C GLU A 399 -25.13 -2.49 27.46
N ILE A 400 -24.55 -1.84 26.44
CA ILE A 400 -25.29 -1.16 25.36
C ILE A 400 -26.20 -2.15 24.63
N ASN A 401 -25.71 -3.35 24.35
CA ASN A 401 -26.50 -4.43 23.73
C ASN A 401 -27.57 -5.02 24.66
N GLY A 402 -27.54 -4.74 25.98
CA GLY A 402 -28.46 -5.26 26.96
C GLY A 402 -28.39 -6.78 27.15
N ASN A 403 -27.38 -7.45 26.63
CA ASN A 403 -27.25 -8.93 26.66
C ASN A 403 -25.90 -9.40 27.22
N GLY A 404 -25.04 -8.48 27.66
CA GLY A 404 -23.69 -8.78 28.15
C GLY A 404 -22.73 -9.34 27.12
N LYS A 405 -23.05 -9.22 25.82
CA LYS A 405 -22.24 -9.76 24.71
C LYS A 405 -21.70 -8.67 23.80
N MET A 406 -20.58 -8.96 23.17
CA MET A 406 -19.94 -8.07 22.18
C MET A 406 -20.78 -7.84 20.91
N SER A 407 -21.78 -8.67 20.65
CA SER A 407 -22.67 -8.53 19.51
C SER A 407 -24.12 -8.68 19.94
N GLY A 408 -24.96 -7.78 19.44
CA GLY A 408 -26.39 -7.73 19.75
C GLY A 408 -27.15 -6.95 18.66
N ASN A 409 -28.31 -6.44 19.05
CA ASN A 409 -29.17 -5.68 18.12
C ASN A 409 -28.67 -4.27 17.88
N GLU A 410 -27.99 -3.67 18.87
CA GLU A 410 -27.47 -2.29 18.76
C GLU A 410 -26.10 -2.25 18.08
N ILE A 411 -25.17 -3.10 18.54
CA ILE A 411 -23.80 -3.15 18.05
C ILE A 411 -23.38 -4.57 17.75
N ASN A 412 -22.79 -4.76 16.57
CA ASN A 412 -22.16 -6.00 16.18
C ASN A 412 -20.65 -5.82 16.12
N THR A 413 -19.87 -6.66 16.80
CA THR A 413 -18.42 -6.68 16.71
C THR A 413 -17.93 -7.90 15.93
N CYS A 414 -16.92 -7.68 15.09
CA CYS A 414 -16.21 -8.72 14.38
C CYS A 414 -14.73 -8.61 14.73
N GLN A 415 -14.13 -9.69 15.17
CA GLN A 415 -12.68 -9.77 15.40
C GLN A 415 -12.01 -10.32 14.14
N SER A 416 -11.06 -9.59 13.61
CA SER A 416 -10.20 -10.06 12.53
C SER A 416 -8.78 -10.30 13.04
N ALA A 417 -8.12 -11.34 12.52
CA ALA A 417 -6.72 -11.56 12.79
C ALA A 417 -5.92 -10.41 12.21
N ASN A 418 -5.11 -9.74 13.04
CA ASN A 418 -4.18 -8.73 12.56
C ASN A 418 -2.97 -9.44 11.92
N ALA A 419 -2.70 -9.17 10.65
CA ALA A 419 -1.55 -9.70 9.94
C ALA A 419 -0.21 -9.08 10.37
N SER A 420 -0.20 -8.17 11.34
CA SER A 420 0.99 -7.57 11.92
C SER A 420 1.56 -8.41 13.08
N TYR A 421 2.82 -8.18 13.40
CA TYR A 421 3.48 -8.74 14.57
C TYR A 421 4.33 -7.68 15.25
N ALA A 422 4.46 -7.78 16.57
CA ALA A 422 5.40 -7.00 17.34
C ALA A 422 6.60 -7.88 17.75
N TYR A 423 7.78 -7.28 17.86
CA TYR A 423 8.97 -7.98 18.29
C TYR A 423 9.83 -7.11 19.20
N TRP A 424 10.62 -7.76 20.03
CA TRP A 424 11.66 -7.12 20.81
C TRP A 424 13.02 -7.46 20.18
N GLY A 425 13.79 -6.43 19.90
CA GLY A 425 15.15 -6.56 19.39
C GLY A 425 16.17 -6.19 20.46
N LEU A 426 17.18 -7.02 20.64
CA LEU A 426 18.33 -6.71 21.49
C LEU A 426 19.50 -6.29 20.61
N ASN A 427 19.93 -5.02 20.76
CA ASN A 427 21.10 -4.52 20.05
C ASN A 427 22.39 -5.17 20.58
N PRO A 428 23.10 -6.00 19.79
CA PRO A 428 24.28 -6.71 20.25
C PRO A 428 25.44 -5.77 20.65
N TYR A 429 25.53 -4.59 20.08
CA TYR A 429 26.59 -3.63 20.40
C TYR A 429 26.34 -2.85 21.69
N ARG A 430 25.08 -2.78 22.14
CA ARG A 430 24.71 -2.12 23.39
C ARG A 430 24.49 -3.09 24.54
N VAL A 431 24.00 -4.29 24.23
CA VAL A 431 23.78 -5.36 25.19
C VAL A 431 24.94 -6.36 25.06
N CYS A 432 26.10 -5.97 25.56
CA CYS A 432 27.32 -6.75 25.50
C CYS A 432 28.15 -6.57 26.78
N ILE A 433 29.02 -7.53 27.03
CA ILE A 433 30.01 -7.52 28.16
C ILE A 433 31.34 -7.09 27.58
N ASN A 434 32.04 -6.21 28.29
CA ASN A 434 33.40 -5.72 27.97
C ASN A 434 33.55 -5.14 26.54
N ASN A 435 32.51 -4.56 25.98
CA ASN A 435 32.46 -4.09 24.57
C ASN A 435 32.78 -5.17 23.53
N GLU A 436 32.52 -6.44 23.85
CA GLU A 436 32.70 -7.58 22.96
C GLU A 436 31.34 -8.15 22.52
N PRO A 437 30.66 -7.57 21.51
CA PRO A 437 29.27 -7.88 21.17
C PRO A 437 29.03 -9.33 20.73
N PHE A 438 30.06 -10.00 20.22
CA PHE A 438 29.97 -11.36 19.70
C PHE A 438 30.68 -12.41 20.57
N SER A 439 31.10 -12.05 21.80
CA SER A 439 31.62 -13.02 22.75
C SER A 439 30.50 -13.96 23.25
N GLU A 440 30.88 -15.15 23.74
CA GLU A 440 29.96 -16.12 24.34
C GLU A 440 29.21 -15.53 25.56
N GLN A 441 29.91 -14.73 26.39
CA GLN A 441 29.33 -14.07 27.56
C GLN A 441 28.28 -13.04 27.14
N SER A 442 28.52 -12.27 26.07
CA SER A 442 27.57 -11.30 25.55
C SER A 442 26.36 -11.99 24.93
N ALA A 443 26.54 -13.12 24.25
CA ALA A 443 25.45 -13.94 23.73
C ALA A 443 24.63 -14.54 24.90
N ALA A 444 25.25 -15.05 25.94
CA ALA A 444 24.58 -15.57 27.12
C ALA A 444 23.75 -14.51 27.85
N LEU A 445 24.29 -13.28 27.99
CA LEU A 445 23.55 -12.15 28.55
C LEU A 445 22.27 -11.86 27.76
N ARG A 446 22.36 -11.74 26.44
CA ARG A 446 21.19 -11.48 25.59
C ARG A 446 20.18 -12.63 25.62
N HIS A 447 20.66 -13.87 25.69
CA HIS A 447 19.83 -15.06 25.85
C HIS A 447 19.06 -15.04 27.16
N ALA A 448 19.74 -14.72 28.29
CA ALA A 448 19.11 -14.60 29.60
C ALA A 448 18.00 -13.51 29.59
N ILE A 449 18.26 -12.35 28.99
CA ILE A 449 17.25 -11.27 28.84
C ILE A 449 16.06 -11.78 28.01
N ALA A 450 16.30 -12.45 26.89
CA ALA A 450 15.26 -13.01 26.04
C ALA A 450 14.41 -14.05 26.77
N MET A 451 15.00 -14.87 27.63
CA MET A 451 14.28 -15.84 28.47
C MET A 451 13.34 -15.16 29.47
N VAL A 452 13.80 -14.09 30.14
CA VAL A 452 12.97 -13.32 31.09
C VAL A 452 11.80 -12.67 30.37
N VAL A 453 12.06 -12.00 29.23
CA VAL A 453 11.00 -11.38 28.41
C VAL A 453 9.99 -12.43 27.93
N SER A 454 10.47 -13.62 27.53
CA SER A 454 9.59 -14.71 27.09
C SER A 454 8.73 -15.24 28.25
N ALA A 455 9.26 -15.34 29.44
CA ALA A 455 8.50 -15.78 30.63
C ALA A 455 7.42 -14.74 31.03
N CYS A 456 7.71 -13.44 30.91
CA CYS A 456 6.77 -12.36 31.23
C CYS A 456 5.70 -12.13 30.13
N ARG A 457 5.88 -12.68 28.94
CA ARG A 457 4.97 -12.47 27.80
C ARG A 457 3.54 -12.88 28.09
N GLY A 458 3.33 -13.98 28.82
CA GLY A 458 2.01 -14.49 29.19
C GLY A 458 1.18 -13.50 30.02
N VAL A 459 1.85 -12.83 30.99
CA VAL A 459 1.18 -11.84 31.86
C VAL A 459 0.67 -10.64 31.08
N GLN A 460 1.47 -10.14 30.14
CA GLN A 460 1.06 -9.00 29.29
C GLN A 460 -0.12 -9.39 28.37
N MET A 461 -0.15 -10.62 27.88
CA MET A 461 -1.25 -11.13 27.05
C MET A 461 -2.58 -11.22 27.83
N GLU A 462 -2.52 -11.49 29.12
CA GLU A 462 -3.71 -11.54 29.98
C GLU A 462 -4.22 -10.16 30.37
N THR A 463 -3.31 -9.20 30.60
CA THR A 463 -3.67 -7.85 31.07
C THR A 463 -4.25 -6.94 29.98
N GLU A 464 -3.91 -7.15 28.71
CA GLU A 464 -4.39 -6.31 27.60
C GLU A 464 -5.69 -6.81 26.95
N GLY A 465 -6.25 -7.92 27.41
CA GLY A 465 -7.53 -8.47 26.90
C GLY A 465 -7.50 -8.90 25.43
N ALA A 466 -6.38 -8.73 24.75
CA ALA A 466 -6.21 -9.10 23.36
C ALA A 466 -5.76 -10.56 23.24
N LYS A 467 -6.32 -11.32 22.33
CA LYS A 467 -5.80 -12.64 21.95
C LYS A 467 -4.51 -12.49 21.16
N LEU A 468 -3.40 -12.20 21.84
CA LEU A 468 -2.08 -12.23 21.26
C LEU A 468 -1.62 -13.68 21.13
N THR A 469 -1.09 -14.06 19.97
CA THR A 469 -0.47 -15.38 19.79
C THR A 469 1.02 -15.23 19.58
N SER A 470 1.80 -16.09 20.25
CA SER A 470 3.25 -16.14 20.05
C SER A 470 3.54 -16.59 18.61
N VAL A 471 4.45 -15.88 17.94
CA VAL A 471 4.93 -16.26 16.62
C VAL A 471 6.46 -16.52 16.71
N ASN A 472 6.91 -17.57 16.01
CA ASN A 472 8.31 -17.99 15.98
C ASN A 472 9.04 -17.52 14.71
N ALA A 473 8.43 -16.63 13.94
CA ALA A 473 8.96 -16.07 12.71
C ALA A 473 8.64 -14.59 12.63
N GLN A 474 9.37 -13.86 11.79
CA GLN A 474 9.07 -12.46 11.49
C GLN A 474 7.86 -12.36 10.52
N ALA A 475 6.75 -12.97 10.93
CA ALA A 475 5.49 -12.96 10.18
C ALA A 475 4.34 -13.27 11.15
N ALA A 476 3.16 -12.69 10.90
CA ALA A 476 1.95 -13.08 11.60
C ALA A 476 1.59 -14.54 11.30
N LYS A 477 0.95 -15.24 12.25
CA LYS A 477 0.64 -16.67 12.14
C LYS A 477 -0.14 -17.02 10.88
N ASP A 478 -1.10 -16.19 10.50
CA ASP A 478 -1.97 -16.41 9.33
C ASP A 478 -1.43 -15.78 8.03
N SER A 479 -0.28 -15.12 8.11
CA SER A 479 0.40 -14.59 6.92
C SER A 479 1.00 -15.72 6.07
N TRP A 480 0.93 -15.59 4.75
CA TRP A 480 1.59 -16.51 3.82
C TRP A 480 3.11 -16.63 4.04
N LEU A 481 3.73 -15.65 4.70
CA LEU A 481 5.14 -15.66 5.07
C LEU A 481 5.43 -16.57 6.26
N SER A 482 4.41 -16.98 7.04
CA SER A 482 4.62 -17.87 8.18
C SER A 482 5.09 -19.24 7.72
N PRO A 483 5.96 -19.92 8.50
CA PRO A 483 6.39 -21.28 8.17
C PRO A 483 5.23 -22.25 8.00
N GLU A 484 4.19 -22.13 8.83
CA GLU A 484 2.99 -22.98 8.81
C GLU A 484 2.21 -22.82 7.50
N GLN A 485 2.01 -21.60 7.01
CA GLN A 485 1.33 -21.35 5.74
C GLN A 485 2.17 -21.76 4.53
N ARG A 486 3.49 -21.60 4.60
CA ARG A 486 4.40 -22.08 3.56
C ARG A 486 4.41 -23.59 3.42
N GLU A 487 4.25 -24.33 4.52
CA GLU A 487 4.12 -25.80 4.47
C GLU A 487 2.78 -26.22 3.90
N ARG A 488 1.67 -25.55 4.25
CA ARG A 488 0.34 -25.83 3.67
C ARG A 488 0.33 -25.61 2.16
N SER A 489 0.93 -24.51 1.67
CA SER A 489 0.99 -24.21 0.24
C SER A 489 1.90 -25.13 -0.57
N ARG A 490 2.81 -25.88 0.06
CA ARG A 490 3.68 -26.87 -0.58
C ARG A 490 3.06 -28.26 -0.69
N ARG A 491 1.98 -28.54 0.01
CA ARG A 491 1.27 -29.84 -0.08
C ARG A 491 0.41 -29.84 -1.34
N PRO A 492 0.51 -30.85 -2.22
CA PRO A 492 -0.42 -30.97 -3.34
C PRO A 492 -1.85 -31.06 -2.79
N SER A 493 -2.75 -30.32 -3.38
CA SER A 493 -4.19 -30.42 -3.12
C SER A 493 -4.65 -31.85 -3.46
N GLY A 494 -4.72 -32.74 -2.49
CA GLY A 494 -5.14 -34.12 -2.74
C GLY A 494 -4.85 -35.12 -1.64
N LEU A 495 -4.02 -34.81 -0.66
CA LEU A 495 -3.77 -35.69 0.49
C LEU A 495 -4.54 -35.22 1.72
N ARG A 496 -5.85 -35.48 1.75
CA ARG A 496 -6.57 -35.54 3.06
C ARG A 496 -5.92 -36.65 3.87
N LYS A 497 -5.31 -36.30 4.99
CA LYS A 497 -5.08 -37.29 6.04
C LYS A 497 -6.44 -37.76 6.52
N THR A 498 -6.85 -38.95 6.11
CA THR A 498 -7.79 -39.76 6.90
C THR A 498 -7.10 -40.00 8.24
N THR A 499 -7.56 -39.33 9.28
CA THR A 499 -7.30 -39.73 10.64
C THR A 499 -7.99 -41.06 10.80
N CYS A 500 -7.22 -42.16 10.79
CA CYS A 500 -7.63 -43.37 11.45
C CYS A 500 -7.52 -43.14 12.97
N ASP A 501 -8.56 -43.52 13.64
CA ASP A 501 -8.79 -43.48 15.09
C ASP A 501 -7.61 -43.96 15.95
#